data_c6708f84dcd2d63db9182563036d74d0
#
_entry.id   c6708f84dcd2d63db9182563036d74d0
#
_cell.length_a   1.000
_cell.length_b   1.000
_cell.length_c   1.000
_cell.angle_alpha   90.00
_cell.angle_beta   90.00
_cell.angle_gamma   90.00
#
_symmetry.space_group_name_H-M   'P 1'
#
loop_
_entity.id
_entity.type
_entity.pdbx_description
1 polymer ?
#
loop_
_entity_poly.entity_id
_entity_poly.type
_entity_poly.pdbx_seq_one_letter_code
_entity_poly.pdbx_strand_id
1 'polypeptide(L)'
;MGSEINDKVYLSKGWGYVAAVSLLPYAILKSLWAWGSTVGLTTKQVVQSVIGFGETLQEGSSFLYTLYTIGIDFTALLAVLASLFAIALVTSWGEKLPRWLLIISGWAVGVFTVIVSFLTVFQFLGILPKGYTEGLAIWVYVVTYGGLFLWGITVFMATLSFQHRMKTKRKKNNLLLLYILNILTMAEVFYK
;
A
#
# COMPACT_ATOMS: atom_id res chain seq x y z
N MET A 1 32.60 -4.21 -0.42
CA MET A 1 31.68 -5.26 -0.87
C MET A 1 30.36 -5.28 -0.09
N GLY A 2 30.31 -5.01 1.20
CA GLY A 2 29.06 -4.96 2.00
C GLY A 2 28.13 -3.77 1.72
N SER A 3 28.67 -2.59 1.38
CA SER A 3 27.85 -1.38 1.10
C SER A 3 27.08 -1.47 -0.23
N GLU A 4 27.68 -2.04 -1.26
CA GLU A 4 27.02 -2.20 -2.59
C GLU A 4 25.86 -3.21 -2.57
N ILE A 5 25.96 -4.25 -1.73
CA ILE A 5 24.87 -5.24 -1.59
C ILE A 5 23.69 -4.60 -0.87
N ASN A 6 23.94 -3.82 0.19
CA ASN A 6 22.90 -3.09 0.92
C ASN A 6 22.17 -2.10 -0.01
N ASP A 7 22.89 -1.31 -0.79
CA ASP A 7 22.27 -0.32 -1.70
C ASP A 7 21.36 -1.00 -2.75
N LYS A 8 21.74 -2.15 -3.29
CA LYS A 8 20.92 -2.91 -4.24
C LYS A 8 19.62 -3.42 -3.63
N VAL A 9 19.62 -3.84 -2.38
CA VAL A 9 18.41 -4.33 -1.69
C VAL A 9 17.44 -3.19 -1.43
N TYR A 10 17.90 -2.06 -0.91
CA TYR A 10 17.04 -0.91 -0.63
C TYR A 10 16.44 -0.28 -1.91
N LEU A 11 17.13 -0.38 -3.04
CA LEU A 11 16.69 0.19 -4.32
C LEU A 11 15.87 -0.78 -5.17
N SER A 12 15.56 -1.96 -4.67
CA SER A 12 14.83 -2.97 -5.41
C SER A 12 13.38 -2.54 -5.71
N LYS A 13 12.96 -2.76 -6.95
CA LYS A 13 11.55 -2.66 -7.35
C LYS A 13 10.69 -3.77 -6.74
N GLY A 14 11.32 -4.82 -6.24
CA GLY A 14 10.66 -5.95 -5.57
C GLY A 14 9.76 -5.53 -4.41
N TRP A 15 10.14 -4.49 -3.67
CA TRP A 15 9.34 -3.99 -2.55
C TRP A 15 7.91 -3.60 -2.95
N GLY A 16 7.74 -2.93 -4.10
CA GLY A 16 6.41 -2.55 -4.58
C GLY A 16 5.57 -3.75 -5.04
N TYR A 17 6.18 -4.76 -5.63
CA TYR A 17 5.46 -5.99 -6.00
C TYR A 17 5.05 -6.81 -4.77
N VAL A 18 5.93 -6.93 -3.76
CA VAL A 18 5.57 -7.58 -2.50
C VAL A 18 4.43 -6.82 -1.82
N ALA A 19 4.51 -5.48 -1.77
CA ALA A 19 3.41 -4.67 -1.24
C ALA A 19 2.10 -4.91 -2.00
N ALA A 20 2.14 -4.94 -3.34
CA ALA A 20 0.93 -5.14 -4.13
C ALA A 20 0.23 -6.48 -3.86
N VAL A 21 1.00 -7.54 -3.59
CA VAL A 21 0.45 -8.88 -3.36
C VAL A 21 0.01 -9.07 -1.91
N SER A 22 0.63 -8.38 -0.95
CA SER A 22 0.40 -8.59 0.49
C SER A 22 -1.04 -8.30 0.95
N LEU A 23 -1.78 -7.41 0.26
CA LEU A 23 -3.17 -7.07 0.58
C LEU A 23 -4.21 -7.92 -0.17
N LEU A 24 -3.82 -8.71 -1.17
CA LEU A 24 -4.78 -9.52 -1.93
C LEU A 24 -5.55 -10.52 -1.06
N PRO A 25 -4.90 -11.26 -0.11
CA PRO A 25 -5.64 -12.17 0.77
C PRO A 25 -6.69 -11.43 1.62
N TYR A 26 -6.37 -10.22 2.09
CA TYR A 26 -7.32 -9.38 2.82
C TYR A 26 -8.51 -8.97 1.93
N ALA A 27 -8.25 -8.50 0.72
CA ALA A 27 -9.30 -8.09 -0.21
C ALA A 27 -10.23 -9.26 -0.56
N ILE A 28 -9.67 -10.46 -0.81
CA ILE A 28 -10.45 -11.68 -1.08
C ILE A 28 -11.33 -12.03 0.12
N LEU A 29 -10.76 -12.04 1.33
CA LEU A 29 -11.51 -12.39 2.52
C LEU A 29 -12.67 -11.41 2.78
N LYS A 30 -12.45 -10.13 2.60
CA LYS A 30 -13.48 -9.09 2.74
C LYS A 30 -14.61 -9.24 1.70
N SER A 31 -14.26 -9.57 0.47
CA SER A 31 -15.25 -9.85 -0.58
C SER A 31 -16.05 -11.11 -0.29
N LEU A 32 -15.44 -12.17 0.24
CA LEU A 32 -16.14 -13.38 0.68
C LEU A 32 -17.16 -13.06 1.78
N TRP A 33 -16.80 -12.20 2.75
CA TRP A 33 -17.73 -11.78 3.80
C TRP A 33 -18.88 -10.93 3.25
N ALA A 34 -18.63 -10.04 2.31
CA ALA A 34 -19.68 -9.27 1.64
C ALA A 34 -20.66 -10.18 0.87
N TRP A 35 -20.21 -11.34 0.40
CA TRP A 35 -21.07 -12.38 -0.20
C TRP A 35 -21.75 -13.29 0.84
N GLY A 36 -21.66 -12.97 2.13
CA GLY A 36 -22.30 -13.73 3.21
C GLY A 36 -21.52 -14.94 3.69
N SER A 37 -20.26 -15.12 3.29
CA SER A 37 -19.40 -16.20 3.80
C SER A 37 -19.06 -15.98 5.26
N THR A 38 -19.07 -17.03 6.06
CA THR A 38 -18.69 -17.00 7.49
C THR A 38 -17.27 -17.52 7.74
N VAL A 39 -16.47 -17.68 6.69
CA VAL A 39 -15.11 -18.23 6.78
C VAL A 39 -14.25 -17.38 7.75
N GLY A 40 -13.68 -18.05 8.74
CA GLY A 40 -12.83 -17.41 9.76
C GLY A 40 -13.57 -16.67 10.89
N LEU A 41 -14.91 -16.67 10.87
CA LEU A 41 -15.75 -16.12 11.94
C LEU A 41 -16.10 -17.25 12.92
N THR A 42 -15.74 -17.10 14.20
CA THR A 42 -15.86 -18.18 15.19
C THR A 42 -17.05 -18.03 16.12
N THR A 43 -17.61 -16.83 16.25
CA THR A 43 -18.74 -16.56 17.14
C THR A 43 -19.94 -16.00 16.41
N LYS A 44 -21.15 -16.31 16.90
CA LYS A 44 -22.40 -15.79 16.33
C LYS A 44 -22.46 -14.25 16.35
N GLN A 45 -21.88 -13.62 17.37
CA GLN A 45 -21.85 -12.17 17.51
C GLN A 45 -21.03 -11.53 16.38
N VAL A 46 -19.85 -12.10 16.06
CA VAL A 46 -19.02 -11.61 14.97
C VAL A 46 -19.67 -11.87 13.61
N VAL A 47 -20.30 -13.02 13.43
CA VAL A 47 -21.08 -13.29 12.21
C VAL A 47 -22.17 -12.24 12.03
N GLN A 48 -22.92 -11.92 13.08
CA GLN A 48 -23.95 -10.87 13.03
C GLN A 48 -23.36 -9.48 12.76
N SER A 49 -22.22 -9.13 13.38
CA SER A 49 -21.59 -7.82 13.15
C SER A 49 -21.01 -7.68 11.74
N VAL A 50 -20.52 -8.76 11.14
CA VAL A 50 -20.01 -8.75 9.76
C VAL A 50 -21.13 -8.72 8.73
N ILE A 51 -22.17 -9.54 8.91
CA ILE A 51 -23.34 -9.56 8.02
C ILE A 51 -24.17 -8.28 8.23
N GLY A 52 -24.40 -7.85 9.47
CA GLY A 52 -25.14 -6.65 9.82
C GLY A 52 -24.40 -5.34 9.43
N PHE A 53 -23.14 -5.42 9.03
CA PHE A 53 -22.41 -4.27 8.51
C PHE A 53 -23.09 -3.67 7.27
N GLY A 54 -23.70 -4.51 6.43
CA GLY A 54 -24.51 -4.06 5.30
C GLY A 54 -25.69 -3.17 5.73
N GLU A 55 -26.39 -3.52 6.80
CA GLU A 55 -27.52 -2.74 7.32
C GLU A 55 -27.05 -1.37 7.83
N THR A 56 -25.93 -1.34 8.56
CA THR A 56 -25.31 -0.09 9.02
C THR A 56 -24.89 0.82 7.85
N LEU A 57 -24.41 0.23 6.74
CA LEU A 57 -24.09 0.99 5.52
C LEU A 57 -25.35 1.58 4.87
N GLN A 58 -26.47 0.89 4.91
CA GLN A 58 -27.75 1.38 4.37
C GLN A 58 -28.18 2.68 5.06
N GLU A 59 -28.02 2.76 6.37
CA GLU A 59 -28.33 3.97 7.15
C GLU A 59 -27.34 5.11 6.87
N GLY A 60 -26.06 4.79 6.61
CA GLY A 60 -24.99 5.77 6.46
C GLY A 60 -24.73 6.25 5.02
N SER A 61 -24.81 5.36 4.04
CA SER A 61 -24.50 5.68 2.63
C SER A 61 -25.12 4.69 1.66
N SER A 62 -26.07 5.16 0.87
CA SER A 62 -26.73 4.38 -0.20
C SER A 62 -25.72 3.82 -1.23
N PHE A 63 -24.66 4.57 -1.54
CA PHE A 63 -23.62 4.14 -2.49
C PHE A 63 -22.81 2.95 -1.90
N LEU A 64 -22.34 3.05 -0.66
CA LEU A 64 -21.56 2.00 -0.02
C LEU A 64 -22.41 0.74 0.18
N TYR A 65 -23.67 0.90 0.53
CA TYR A 65 -24.63 -0.21 0.61
C TYR A 65 -24.79 -0.93 -0.73
N THR A 66 -24.95 -0.17 -1.82
CA THR A 66 -25.07 -0.78 -3.16
C THR A 66 -23.83 -1.57 -3.55
N LEU A 67 -22.63 -1.05 -3.28
CA LEU A 67 -21.39 -1.80 -3.49
C LEU A 67 -21.34 -3.09 -2.68
N TYR A 68 -21.74 -3.03 -1.41
CA TYR A 68 -21.74 -4.19 -0.52
C TYR A 68 -22.71 -5.27 -0.98
N THR A 69 -23.90 -4.90 -1.45
CA THR A 69 -24.92 -5.86 -1.95
C THR A 69 -24.50 -6.64 -3.20
N ILE A 70 -23.59 -6.08 -3.99
CA ILE A 70 -22.98 -6.77 -5.14
C ILE A 70 -21.68 -7.51 -4.76
N GLY A 71 -21.36 -7.61 -3.47
CA GLY A 71 -20.20 -8.34 -2.96
C GLY A 71 -18.90 -7.55 -2.98
N ILE A 72 -18.96 -6.22 -3.11
CA ILE A 72 -17.79 -5.33 -3.07
C ILE A 72 -17.76 -4.60 -1.73
N ASP A 73 -16.93 -5.10 -0.82
CA ASP A 73 -16.62 -4.39 0.43
C ASP A 73 -15.71 -3.17 0.09
N PHE A 74 -16.07 -2.00 0.63
CA PHE A 74 -15.30 -0.77 0.41
C PHE A 74 -13.83 -0.90 0.88
N THR A 75 -13.58 -1.63 1.96
CA THR A 75 -12.22 -1.85 2.45
C THR A 75 -11.43 -2.80 1.54
N ALA A 76 -12.11 -3.75 0.87
CA ALA A 76 -11.50 -4.57 -0.18
C ALA A 76 -11.11 -3.70 -1.40
N LEU A 77 -11.98 -2.77 -1.80
CA LEU A 77 -11.67 -1.83 -2.87
C LEU A 77 -10.46 -0.96 -2.52
N LEU A 78 -10.40 -0.43 -1.29
CA LEU A 78 -9.24 0.32 -0.81
C LEU A 78 -7.96 -0.53 -0.82
N ALA A 79 -8.02 -1.82 -0.49
CA ALA A 79 -6.87 -2.71 -0.56
C ALA A 79 -6.38 -2.92 -2.00
N VAL A 80 -7.29 -3.03 -2.96
CA VAL A 80 -6.92 -3.09 -4.40
C VAL A 80 -6.28 -1.78 -4.85
N LEU A 81 -6.84 -0.63 -4.49
CA LEU A 81 -6.26 0.68 -4.80
C LEU A 81 -4.87 0.85 -4.16
N ALA A 82 -4.68 0.38 -2.92
CA ALA A 82 -3.39 0.38 -2.24
C ALA A 82 -2.37 -0.55 -2.94
N SER A 83 -2.82 -1.68 -3.48
CA SER A 83 -1.98 -2.55 -4.30
C SER A 83 -1.57 -1.89 -5.61
N LEU A 84 -2.50 -1.20 -6.30
CA LEU A 84 -2.19 -0.41 -7.51
C LEU A 84 -1.24 0.74 -7.21
N PHE A 85 -1.41 1.42 -6.08
CA PHE A 85 -0.49 2.46 -5.62
C PHE A 85 0.93 1.90 -5.42
N ALA A 86 1.09 0.73 -4.79
CA ALA A 86 2.38 0.08 -4.61
C ALA A 86 3.03 -0.28 -5.96
N ILE A 87 2.25 -0.72 -6.96
CA ILE A 87 2.72 -0.95 -8.33
C ILE A 87 3.16 0.38 -8.97
N ALA A 88 2.42 1.48 -8.76
CA ALA A 88 2.80 2.80 -9.28
C ALA A 88 4.19 3.22 -8.81
N LEU A 89 4.55 2.95 -7.56
CA LEU A 89 5.87 3.29 -7.02
C LEU A 89 7.04 2.60 -7.74
N VAL A 90 6.82 1.49 -8.46
CA VAL A 90 7.91 0.68 -9.06
C VAL A 90 7.86 0.58 -10.58
N THR A 91 6.79 1.08 -11.19
CA THR A 91 6.57 1.02 -12.64
C THR A 91 6.75 2.38 -13.31
N SER A 92 6.92 2.37 -14.63
CA SER A 92 7.14 3.59 -15.43
C SER A 92 5.91 4.50 -15.51
N TRP A 93 4.68 3.96 -15.39
CA TRP A 93 3.49 4.80 -15.39
C TRP A 93 3.37 5.66 -14.14
N GLY A 94 3.83 5.16 -12.99
CA GLY A 94 3.90 5.97 -11.77
C GLY A 94 4.88 7.14 -11.88
N GLU A 95 5.92 7.05 -12.73
CA GLU A 95 6.84 8.17 -12.98
C GLU A 95 6.16 9.36 -13.69
N LYS A 96 5.01 9.14 -14.34
CA LYS A 96 4.20 10.18 -14.99
C LYS A 96 3.33 10.96 -13.99
N LEU A 97 3.08 10.39 -12.82
CA LEU A 97 2.30 11.04 -11.76
C LEU A 97 3.14 12.09 -11.03
N PRO A 98 2.51 13.09 -10.40
CA PRO A 98 3.21 14.08 -9.59
C PRO A 98 4.02 13.40 -8.48
N ARG A 99 5.33 13.58 -8.48
CA ARG A 99 6.26 12.91 -7.54
C ARG A 99 5.91 13.17 -6.08
N TRP A 100 5.55 14.42 -5.77
CA TRP A 100 5.20 14.80 -4.40
C TRP A 100 3.99 14.01 -3.89
N LEU A 101 3.01 13.75 -4.76
CA LEU A 101 1.82 12.98 -4.43
C LEU A 101 2.20 11.55 -4.02
N LEU A 102 2.98 10.85 -4.85
CA LEU A 102 3.41 9.47 -4.56
C LEU A 102 4.29 9.38 -3.31
N ILE A 103 5.18 10.37 -3.11
CA ILE A 103 6.09 10.37 -1.96
C ILE A 103 5.32 10.65 -0.66
N ILE A 104 4.51 11.71 -0.62
CA ILE A 104 3.75 12.08 0.59
C ILE A 104 2.76 10.96 0.94
N SER A 105 1.99 10.47 -0.06
CA SER A 105 1.05 9.38 0.17
C SER A 105 1.75 8.12 0.64
N GLY A 106 2.89 7.73 0.01
CA GLY A 106 3.63 6.54 0.39
C GLY A 106 4.16 6.59 1.82
N TRP A 107 4.68 7.74 2.25
CA TRP A 107 5.11 7.95 3.63
C TRP A 107 3.94 7.94 4.61
N ALA A 108 2.89 8.73 4.33
CA ALA A 108 1.74 8.86 5.21
C ALA A 108 1.04 7.50 5.41
N VAL A 109 0.76 6.79 4.32
CA VAL A 109 0.05 5.52 4.39
C VAL A 109 0.94 4.41 4.96
N GLY A 110 2.24 4.38 4.62
CA GLY A 110 3.18 3.41 5.17
C GLY A 110 3.31 3.53 6.69
N VAL A 111 3.53 4.75 7.20
CA VAL A 111 3.63 5.02 8.65
C VAL A 111 2.30 4.71 9.35
N PHE A 112 1.18 5.20 8.80
CA PHE A 112 -0.15 4.95 9.36
C PHE A 112 -0.45 3.46 9.51
N THR A 113 -0.17 2.67 8.46
CA THR A 113 -0.46 1.23 8.46
C THR A 113 0.42 0.48 9.44
N VAL A 114 1.69 0.86 9.60
CA VAL A 114 2.59 0.29 10.60
C VAL A 114 2.06 0.58 12.01
N ILE A 115 1.65 1.82 12.30
CA ILE A 115 1.08 2.19 13.60
C ILE A 115 -0.19 1.36 13.90
N VAL A 116 -1.12 1.29 12.94
CA VAL A 116 -2.36 0.50 13.09
C VAL A 116 -2.06 -0.96 13.36
N SER A 117 -1.07 -1.53 12.66
CA SER A 117 -0.65 -2.91 12.86
C SER A 117 -0.08 -3.16 14.26
N PHE A 118 0.71 -2.23 14.80
CA PHE A 118 1.20 -2.31 16.17
C PHE A 118 0.06 -2.24 17.20
N LEU A 119 -0.90 -1.32 17.02
CA LEU A 119 -2.08 -1.23 17.89
C LEU A 119 -2.86 -2.55 17.90
N THR A 120 -2.99 -3.20 16.76
CA THR A 120 -3.67 -4.50 16.65
C THR A 120 -2.90 -5.61 17.35
N VAL A 121 -1.57 -5.62 17.29
CA VAL A 121 -0.75 -6.55 18.08
C VAL A 121 -1.00 -6.36 19.57
N PHE A 122 -1.09 -5.13 20.07
CA PHE A 122 -1.41 -4.85 21.46
C PHE A 122 -2.82 -5.30 21.85
N GLN A 123 -3.80 -5.18 20.95
CA GLN A 123 -5.14 -5.76 21.15
C GLN A 123 -5.09 -7.29 21.21
N PHE A 124 -4.31 -7.94 20.33
CA PHE A 124 -4.14 -9.39 20.35
C PHE A 124 -3.49 -9.88 21.64
N LEU A 125 -2.49 -9.16 22.15
CA LEU A 125 -1.83 -9.46 23.43
C LEU A 125 -2.69 -9.15 24.65
N GLY A 126 -3.89 -8.57 24.48
CA GLY A 126 -4.79 -8.19 25.58
C GLY A 126 -4.37 -6.95 26.35
N ILE A 127 -3.39 -6.18 25.84
CA ILE A 127 -2.95 -4.91 26.42
C ILE A 127 -3.97 -3.80 26.15
N LEU A 128 -4.62 -3.87 24.96
CA LEU A 128 -5.71 -2.97 24.58
C LEU A 128 -7.02 -3.75 24.42
N PRO A 129 -8.19 -3.11 24.59
CA PRO A 129 -9.48 -3.74 24.35
C PRO A 129 -9.58 -4.31 22.92
N LYS A 130 -10.05 -5.56 22.80
CA LYS A 130 -10.10 -6.27 21.50
C LYS A 130 -11.14 -5.72 20.51
N GLY A 131 -12.12 -4.96 21.00
CA GLY A 131 -13.14 -4.35 20.14
C GLY A 131 -13.85 -5.35 19.22
N TYR A 132 -14.03 -4.98 17.96
CA TYR A 132 -14.72 -5.78 16.93
C TYR A 132 -13.96 -7.04 16.47
N THR A 133 -12.75 -7.27 16.96
CA THR A 133 -11.92 -8.39 16.53
C THR A 133 -12.14 -9.64 17.37
N GLU A 134 -12.89 -9.55 18.44
CA GLU A 134 -13.24 -10.67 19.30
C GLU A 134 -14.09 -11.68 18.52
N GLY A 135 -13.59 -12.93 18.39
CA GLY A 135 -14.29 -14.01 17.66
C GLY A 135 -13.87 -14.20 16.20
N LEU A 136 -12.74 -13.64 15.79
CA LEU A 136 -12.07 -14.03 14.54
C LEU A 136 -11.14 -15.22 14.80
N ALA A 137 -11.01 -16.11 13.83
CA ALA A 137 -10.00 -17.16 13.87
C ALA A 137 -8.58 -16.58 13.81
N ILE A 138 -7.61 -17.21 14.48
CA ILE A 138 -6.21 -16.72 14.54
C ILE A 138 -5.61 -16.49 13.15
N TRP A 139 -5.87 -17.40 12.20
CA TRP A 139 -5.36 -17.24 10.84
C TRP A 139 -5.90 -15.99 10.13
N VAL A 140 -7.13 -15.54 10.46
CA VAL A 140 -7.70 -14.29 9.94
C VAL A 140 -6.90 -13.08 10.42
N TYR A 141 -6.50 -13.06 11.69
CA TYR A 141 -5.60 -12.02 12.21
C TYR A 141 -4.28 -12.00 11.45
N VAL A 142 -3.68 -13.17 11.24
CA VAL A 142 -2.40 -13.27 10.52
C VAL A 142 -2.54 -12.77 9.08
N VAL A 143 -3.59 -13.17 8.39
CA VAL A 143 -3.82 -12.78 6.99
C VAL A 143 -4.16 -11.30 6.87
N THR A 144 -5.03 -10.77 7.71
CA THR A 144 -5.48 -9.37 7.63
C THR A 144 -4.43 -8.41 8.16
N TYR A 145 -4.05 -8.55 9.43
CA TYR A 145 -3.15 -7.60 10.09
C TYR A 145 -1.68 -7.87 9.79
N GLY A 146 -1.29 -9.13 9.61
CA GLY A 146 0.03 -9.50 9.10
C GLY A 146 0.24 -9.01 7.66
N GLY A 147 -0.79 -9.11 6.82
CA GLY A 147 -0.79 -8.56 5.47
C GLY A 147 -0.64 -7.04 5.45
N LEU A 148 -1.39 -6.34 6.33
CA LEU A 148 -1.29 -4.89 6.49
C LEU A 148 0.10 -4.46 7.00
N PHE A 149 0.64 -5.17 7.98
CA PHE A 149 1.99 -4.89 8.50
C PHE A 149 3.06 -5.06 7.43
N LEU A 150 3.02 -6.17 6.70
CA LEU A 150 3.92 -6.44 5.59
C LEU A 150 3.79 -5.38 4.50
N TRP A 151 2.55 -4.99 4.16
CA TRP A 151 2.28 -3.93 3.20
C TRP A 151 2.85 -2.59 3.67
N GLY A 152 2.66 -2.20 4.93
CA GLY A 152 3.18 -0.95 5.48
C GLY A 152 4.70 -0.84 5.36
N ILE A 153 5.43 -1.89 5.76
CA ILE A 153 6.90 -1.93 5.64
C ILE A 153 7.33 -1.89 4.17
N THR A 154 6.71 -2.72 3.33
CA THR A 154 7.14 -2.85 1.93
C THR A 154 6.79 -1.63 1.09
N VAL A 155 5.66 -0.94 1.36
CA VAL A 155 5.33 0.33 0.70
C VAL A 155 6.26 1.46 1.14
N PHE A 156 6.65 1.47 2.41
CA PHE A 156 7.67 2.39 2.92
C PHE A 156 8.99 2.22 2.17
N MET A 157 9.48 0.97 2.05
CA MET A 157 10.71 0.64 1.31
C MET A 157 10.58 0.95 -0.20
N ALA A 158 9.42 0.69 -0.80
CA ALA A 158 9.14 1.05 -2.18
C ALA A 158 9.17 2.56 -2.40
N THR A 159 8.67 3.35 -1.44
CA THR A 159 8.68 4.81 -1.49
C THR A 159 10.11 5.36 -1.39
N LEU A 160 10.94 4.83 -0.50
CA LEU A 160 12.37 5.16 -0.41
C LEU A 160 13.08 4.85 -1.74
N SER A 161 12.86 3.65 -2.29
CA SER A 161 13.41 3.23 -3.56
C SER A 161 12.97 4.16 -4.71
N PHE A 162 11.70 4.54 -4.75
CA PHE A 162 11.16 5.49 -5.72
C PHE A 162 11.86 6.86 -5.62
N GLN A 163 11.95 7.43 -4.40
CA GLN A 163 12.63 8.71 -4.16
C GLN A 163 14.07 8.71 -4.68
N HIS A 164 14.82 7.65 -4.37
CA HIS A 164 16.21 7.55 -4.78
C HIS A 164 16.36 7.46 -6.30
N ARG A 165 15.55 6.61 -6.96
CA ARG A 165 15.54 6.47 -8.42
C ARG A 165 15.23 7.79 -9.12
N MET A 166 14.27 8.55 -8.58
CA MET A 166 13.90 9.84 -9.17
C MET A 166 14.97 10.92 -8.96
N LYS A 167 15.68 10.94 -7.83
CA LYS A 167 16.83 11.82 -7.60
C LYS A 167 17.96 11.52 -8.58
N THR A 168 18.30 10.23 -8.76
CA THR A 168 19.36 9.78 -9.67
C THR A 168 19.04 10.14 -11.13
N LYS A 169 17.80 9.92 -11.56
CA LYS A 169 17.33 10.28 -12.91
C LYS A 169 17.43 11.78 -13.16
N ARG A 170 17.04 12.62 -12.18
CA ARG A 170 17.17 14.09 -12.28
C ARG A 170 18.63 14.53 -12.38
N LYS A 171 19.51 13.95 -11.56
CA LYS A 171 20.96 14.25 -11.63
C LYS A 171 21.54 13.92 -12.99
N LYS A 172 21.20 12.75 -13.56
CA LYS A 172 21.64 12.33 -14.90
C LYS A 172 21.16 13.29 -15.99
N ASN A 173 19.88 13.71 -15.94
CA ASN A 173 19.32 14.64 -16.93
C ASN A 173 20.01 16.03 -16.85
N ASN A 174 20.28 16.53 -15.64
CA ASN A 174 20.98 17.80 -15.46
C ASN A 174 22.41 17.74 -16.00
N LEU A 175 23.14 16.65 -15.78
CA LEU A 175 24.48 16.47 -16.33
C LEU A 175 24.46 16.40 -17.86
N LEU A 176 23.49 15.73 -18.46
CA LEU A 176 23.32 15.66 -19.91
C LEU A 176 23.05 17.07 -20.49
N LEU A 177 22.17 17.84 -19.83
CA LEU A 177 21.86 19.21 -20.25
C LEU A 177 23.10 20.13 -20.18
N LEU A 178 23.89 20.04 -19.12
CA LEU A 178 25.16 20.75 -19.00
C LEU A 178 26.16 20.37 -20.08
N TYR A 179 26.23 19.07 -20.42
CA TYR A 179 27.11 18.58 -21.49
C TYR A 179 26.68 19.12 -22.85
N ILE A 180 25.38 19.14 -23.16
CA ILE A 180 24.84 19.71 -24.41
C ILE A 180 25.13 21.22 -24.50
N LEU A 181 24.90 21.96 -23.39
CA LEU A 181 25.19 23.39 -23.33
C LEU A 181 26.67 23.70 -23.58
N ASN A 182 27.56 22.91 -22.99
CA ASN A 182 29.01 23.07 -23.24
C ASN A 182 29.39 22.82 -24.70
N ILE A 183 28.78 21.82 -25.36
CA ILE A 183 29.02 21.57 -26.80
C ILE A 183 28.54 22.76 -27.63
N LEU A 184 27.35 23.30 -27.35
CA LEU A 184 26.79 24.42 -28.08
C LEU A 184 27.65 25.67 -27.94
N THR A 185 28.14 25.98 -26.71
CA THR A 185 29.05 27.13 -26.47
C THR A 185 30.39 26.96 -27.17
N MET A 186 30.96 25.75 -27.20
CA MET A 186 32.16 25.45 -27.98
C MET A 186 31.93 25.63 -29.48
N ALA A 187 30.81 25.18 -30.02
CA ALA A 187 30.46 25.35 -31.42
C ALA A 187 30.36 26.84 -31.82
N GLU A 188 29.75 27.69 -30.97
CA GLU A 188 29.72 29.15 -31.19
C GLU A 188 31.09 29.80 -31.22
N VAL A 189 32.04 29.32 -30.42
CA VAL A 189 33.43 29.83 -30.39
C VAL A 189 34.18 29.47 -31.69
N PHE A 190 33.88 28.30 -32.30
CA PHE A 190 34.52 27.89 -33.55
C PHE A 190 33.92 28.54 -34.82
N TYR A 191 32.72 29.14 -34.72
CA TYR A 191 32.04 29.77 -35.84
C TYR A 191 32.29 31.30 -35.94
N LYS A 192 32.92 31.87 -34.94
CA LYS A 192 33.40 33.27 -34.93
C LYS A 192 34.88 33.37 -35.32
#